data_c5d41fa9ea7867d8791848f7c645a799
#
_entry.id   c5d41fa9ea7867d8791848f7c645a799
#
_cell.length_a   1.000
_cell.length_b   1.000
_cell.length_c   1.000
_cell.angle_alpha   90.00
_cell.angle_beta   90.00
_cell.angle_gamma   90.00
#
_symmetry.space_group_name_H-M   'P 1'
#
loop_
_entity.id
_entity.type
_entity.pdbx_description
1 polymer ?
#
loop_
_entity_poly.entity_id
_entity_poly.type
_entity_poly.pdbx_seq_one_letter_code
_entity_poly.pdbx_strand_id
1 'polypeptide(L)'
;MKTIYDTGKRTSELLQDLKQLVEIPSVRDERTAGASAPFGKEIRNAMDVFLQIAQREGFSVHDFDGYAVDARLGEGDDYIGVLAHLDVVEAGERSHWHGDPFQMQEIDGMLYGRGVNDDKGPLLAALYAMARIRQEGRTLYHPIRLIAGGAEETTWECMEHYFEHNP
;
A
#
# COMPACT_ATOMS: atom_id res chain seq x y z
N MET A 1 30.49 -8.96 3.67
CA MET A 1 30.52 -7.48 3.52
C MET A 1 29.11 -6.99 3.82
N LYS A 2 28.85 -6.26 4.93
CA LYS A 2 27.50 -5.73 5.18
C LYS A 2 27.20 -4.69 4.12
N THR A 3 26.17 -4.90 3.33
CA THR A 3 25.67 -3.90 2.38
C THR A 3 25.23 -2.69 3.20
N ILE A 4 25.86 -1.53 2.95
CA ILE A 4 25.43 -0.28 3.58
C ILE A 4 24.06 0.07 2.99
N TYR A 5 23.05 0.20 3.85
CA TYR A 5 21.73 0.65 3.44
C TYR A 5 21.83 2.13 3.03
N ASP A 6 21.69 2.40 1.73
CA ASP A 6 21.72 3.76 1.19
C ASP A 6 20.35 4.41 1.39
N THR A 7 20.21 5.14 2.49
CA THR A 7 18.95 5.80 2.86
C THR A 7 18.52 6.84 1.83
N GLY A 8 19.44 7.57 1.20
CA GLY A 8 19.10 8.58 0.19
C GLY A 8 18.48 7.96 -1.06
N LYS A 9 19.13 6.93 -1.60
CA LYS A 9 18.59 6.18 -2.75
C LYS A 9 17.24 5.56 -2.43
N ARG A 10 17.10 4.90 -1.27
CA ARG A 10 15.86 4.25 -0.84
C ARG A 10 14.72 5.23 -0.62
N THR A 11 15.01 6.43 -0.12
CA THR A 11 14.02 7.50 0.01
C THR A 11 13.51 7.93 -1.38
N SER A 12 14.41 8.10 -2.34
CA SER A 12 14.02 8.46 -3.71
C SER A 12 13.14 7.39 -4.36
N GLU A 13 13.46 6.11 -4.16
CA GLU A 13 12.65 4.99 -4.66
C GLU A 13 11.27 4.97 -4.01
N LEU A 14 11.19 5.13 -2.68
CA LEU A 14 9.91 5.23 -1.96
C LEU A 14 9.05 6.38 -2.48
N LEU A 15 9.64 7.55 -2.71
CA LEU A 15 8.91 8.72 -3.22
C LEU A 15 8.39 8.49 -4.66
N GLN A 16 9.12 7.77 -5.49
CA GLN A 16 8.66 7.39 -6.82
C GLN A 16 7.48 6.41 -6.76
N ASP A 17 7.56 5.41 -5.90
CA ASP A 17 6.48 4.45 -5.69
C ASP A 17 5.24 5.12 -5.10
N LEU A 18 5.44 6.02 -4.13
CA LEU A 18 4.33 6.79 -3.55
C LEU A 18 3.65 7.66 -4.61
N LYS A 19 4.43 8.33 -5.44
CA LYS A 19 3.89 9.11 -6.55
C LYS A 19 3.04 8.23 -7.47
N GLN A 20 3.54 7.05 -7.85
CA GLN A 20 2.82 6.11 -8.70
C GLN A 20 1.48 5.68 -8.08
N LEU A 21 1.45 5.40 -6.76
CA LEU A 21 0.20 5.05 -6.07
C LEU A 21 -0.76 6.25 -5.95
N VAL A 22 -0.26 7.45 -5.66
CA VAL A 22 -1.09 8.66 -5.52
C VAL A 22 -1.74 9.04 -6.85
N GLU A 23 -1.08 8.80 -7.99
CA GLU A 23 -1.62 9.04 -9.33
C GLU A 23 -2.83 8.15 -9.66
N ILE A 24 -3.08 7.08 -8.90
CA ILE A 24 -4.27 6.25 -9.03
C ILE A 24 -5.37 6.81 -8.11
N PRO A 25 -6.48 7.31 -8.66
CA PRO A 25 -7.61 7.82 -7.87
C PRO A 25 -8.45 6.65 -7.34
N SER A 26 -7.91 5.88 -6.41
CA SER A 26 -8.49 4.65 -5.86
C SER A 26 -9.69 4.92 -4.95
N VAL A 27 -10.66 5.66 -5.46
CA VAL A 27 -11.96 5.90 -4.84
C VAL A 27 -12.89 4.75 -5.20
N ARG A 28 -13.73 4.31 -4.24
CA ARG A 28 -14.74 3.27 -4.47
C ARG A 28 -15.69 3.67 -5.60
N ASP A 29 -15.88 2.79 -6.57
CA ASP A 29 -16.79 3.01 -7.71
C ASP A 29 -17.56 1.74 -8.09
N GLU A 30 -18.78 1.63 -7.60
CA GLU A 30 -19.68 0.50 -7.86
C GLU A 30 -19.97 0.28 -9.34
N ARG A 31 -19.85 1.32 -10.18
CA ARG A 31 -20.10 1.21 -11.64
C ARG A 31 -19.04 0.40 -12.36
N THR A 32 -17.86 0.29 -11.77
CA THR A 32 -16.71 -0.47 -12.30
C THR A 32 -16.39 -1.70 -11.47
N ALA A 33 -17.22 -2.01 -10.46
CA ALA A 33 -17.05 -3.17 -9.61
C ALA A 33 -17.30 -4.49 -10.39
N GLY A 34 -16.57 -5.54 -10.00
CA GLY A 34 -16.65 -6.87 -10.60
C GLY A 34 -15.99 -7.93 -9.72
N ALA A 35 -16.01 -9.18 -10.16
CA ALA A 35 -15.58 -10.33 -9.35
C ALA A 35 -14.14 -10.21 -8.80
N SER A 36 -13.21 -9.65 -9.56
CA SER A 36 -11.81 -9.42 -9.13
C SER A 36 -11.52 -7.98 -8.73
N ALA A 37 -12.53 -7.12 -8.70
CA ALA A 37 -12.45 -5.71 -8.37
C ALA A 37 -13.70 -5.29 -7.60
N PRO A 38 -13.96 -5.85 -6.41
CA PRO A 38 -15.24 -5.67 -5.70
C PRO A 38 -15.54 -4.21 -5.38
N PHE A 39 -14.53 -3.39 -5.23
CA PHE A 39 -14.65 -1.96 -4.88
C PHE A 39 -14.42 -1.01 -6.05
N GLY A 40 -14.25 -1.56 -7.26
CA GLY A 40 -14.04 -0.80 -8.48
C GLY A 40 -12.62 -0.89 -9.04
N LYS A 41 -12.51 -0.48 -10.31
CA LYS A 41 -11.31 -0.65 -11.13
C LYS A 41 -10.08 0.07 -10.55
N GLU A 42 -10.24 1.28 -10.04
CA GLU A 42 -9.08 2.08 -9.62
C GLU A 42 -8.49 1.56 -8.30
N ILE A 43 -9.31 1.00 -7.40
CA ILE A 43 -8.81 0.30 -6.21
C ILE A 43 -8.04 -0.96 -6.63
N ARG A 44 -8.56 -1.73 -7.60
CA ARG A 44 -7.85 -2.88 -8.16
C ARG A 44 -6.51 -2.47 -8.77
N ASN A 45 -6.45 -1.39 -9.54
CA ASN A 45 -5.22 -0.85 -10.12
C ASN A 45 -4.19 -0.50 -9.03
N ALA A 46 -4.63 0.11 -7.92
CA ALA A 46 -3.74 0.42 -6.79
C ALA A 46 -3.19 -0.84 -6.12
N MET A 47 -4.01 -1.88 -5.96
CA MET A 47 -3.57 -3.18 -5.46
C MET A 47 -2.52 -3.82 -6.39
N ASP A 48 -2.76 -3.80 -7.70
CA ASP A 48 -1.83 -4.37 -8.69
C ASP A 48 -0.47 -3.67 -8.64
N VAL A 49 -0.45 -2.35 -8.52
CA VAL A 49 0.79 -1.57 -8.38
C VAL A 49 1.49 -1.88 -7.07
N PHE A 50 0.77 -1.96 -5.96
CA PHE A 50 1.36 -2.33 -4.67
C PHE A 50 1.98 -3.74 -4.72
N LEU A 51 1.29 -4.72 -5.29
CA LEU A 51 1.81 -6.08 -5.46
C LEU A 51 3.10 -6.09 -6.29
N GLN A 52 3.17 -5.33 -7.39
CA GLN A 52 4.38 -5.20 -8.21
C GLN A 52 5.54 -4.58 -7.42
N ILE A 53 5.28 -3.54 -6.64
CA ILE A 53 6.29 -2.90 -5.79
C ILE A 53 6.79 -3.91 -4.74
N ALA A 54 5.89 -4.62 -4.06
CA ALA A 54 6.25 -5.60 -3.04
C ALA A 54 7.05 -6.78 -3.63
N GLN A 55 6.67 -7.28 -4.80
CA GLN A 55 7.42 -8.33 -5.52
C GLN A 55 8.83 -7.84 -5.91
N ARG A 56 8.95 -6.62 -6.42
CA ARG A 56 10.26 -6.02 -6.75
C ARG A 56 11.14 -5.92 -5.50
N GLU A 57 10.56 -5.60 -4.34
CA GLU A 57 11.26 -5.58 -3.05
C GLU A 57 11.57 -6.99 -2.52
N GLY A 58 11.12 -8.06 -3.20
CA GLY A 58 11.45 -9.46 -2.92
C GLY A 58 10.59 -10.09 -1.84
N PHE A 59 9.36 -9.63 -1.68
CA PHE A 59 8.35 -10.26 -0.82
C PHE A 59 7.51 -11.29 -1.57
N SER A 60 7.03 -12.30 -0.86
CA SER A 60 5.89 -13.09 -1.34
C SER A 60 4.62 -12.24 -1.19
N VAL A 61 3.74 -12.31 -2.17
CA VAL A 61 2.52 -11.51 -2.22
C VAL A 61 1.32 -12.38 -2.53
N HIS A 62 0.17 -11.99 -1.99
CA HIS A 62 -1.10 -12.70 -2.20
C HIS A 62 -2.21 -11.68 -2.46
N ASP A 63 -3.16 -12.11 -3.25
CA ASP A 63 -4.38 -11.38 -3.60
C ASP A 63 -5.58 -12.18 -3.07
N PHE A 64 -6.44 -11.53 -2.34
CA PHE A 64 -7.64 -12.10 -1.75
C PHE A 64 -8.87 -11.58 -2.50
N ASP A 65 -9.05 -12.08 -3.71
CA ASP A 65 -10.18 -11.79 -4.60
C ASP A 65 -10.40 -10.29 -4.86
N GLY A 66 -9.34 -9.47 -4.76
CA GLY A 66 -9.43 -8.02 -4.89
C GLY A 66 -10.06 -7.29 -3.71
N TYR A 67 -10.34 -7.97 -2.60
CA TYR A 67 -10.76 -7.34 -1.34
C TYR A 67 -9.57 -6.75 -0.59
N ALA A 68 -8.51 -7.53 -0.49
CA ALA A 68 -7.25 -7.13 0.14
C ALA A 68 -6.08 -7.80 -0.56
N VAL A 69 -4.89 -7.26 -0.35
CA VAL A 69 -3.62 -7.86 -0.78
C VAL A 69 -2.64 -7.87 0.37
N ASP A 70 -1.68 -8.80 0.37
CA ASP A 70 -0.63 -8.77 1.38
C ASP A 70 0.77 -8.95 0.79
N ALA A 71 1.77 -8.44 1.52
CA ALA A 71 3.19 -8.68 1.33
C ALA A 71 3.77 -9.33 2.59
N ARG A 72 4.49 -10.44 2.42
CA ARG A 72 4.96 -11.27 3.54
C ARG A 72 6.48 -11.32 3.63
N LEU A 73 6.98 -11.17 4.84
CA LEU A 73 8.38 -11.38 5.21
C LEU A 73 8.47 -12.50 6.25
N GLY A 74 9.04 -13.64 5.88
CA GLY A 74 9.07 -14.89 6.67
C GLY A 74 7.85 -15.75 6.40
N GLU A 75 7.86 -16.96 7.01
CA GLU A 75 6.83 -17.98 6.86
C GLU A 75 6.28 -18.39 8.23
N GLY A 76 5.00 -18.73 8.30
CA GLY A 76 4.31 -19.21 9.50
C GLY A 76 3.00 -18.51 9.76
N ASP A 77 2.19 -19.13 10.62
CA ASP A 77 0.82 -18.68 10.92
C ASP A 77 0.75 -17.76 12.14
N ASP A 78 1.77 -17.78 13.01
CA ASP A 78 1.92 -16.86 14.13
C ASP A 78 2.72 -15.64 13.69
N TYR A 79 2.04 -14.64 13.15
CA TYR A 79 2.63 -13.49 12.49
C TYR A 79 2.25 -12.14 13.14
N ILE A 80 3.06 -11.14 12.88
CA ILE A 80 2.73 -9.72 13.17
C ILE A 80 2.03 -9.16 11.94
N GLY A 81 0.74 -8.79 12.10
CA GLY A 81 -0.02 -8.09 11.07
C GLY A 81 0.18 -6.57 11.16
N VAL A 82 0.49 -5.95 10.03
CA VAL A 82 0.48 -4.50 9.85
C VAL A 82 -0.66 -4.19 8.90
N LEU A 83 -1.69 -3.52 9.40
CA LEU A 83 -2.88 -3.17 8.62
C LEU A 83 -2.71 -1.79 8.00
N ALA A 84 -3.08 -1.68 6.74
CA ALA A 84 -3.06 -0.47 5.93
C ALA A 84 -4.16 -0.55 4.87
N HIS A 85 -4.34 0.50 4.07
CA HIS A 85 -5.31 0.49 2.98
C HIS A 85 -4.83 1.22 1.74
N LEU A 86 -5.48 0.95 0.60
CA LEU A 86 -5.18 1.51 -0.70
C LEU A 86 -6.31 2.37 -1.26
N ASP A 87 -7.53 2.18 -0.77
CA ASP A 87 -8.63 3.06 -1.11
C ASP A 87 -8.45 4.44 -0.48
N VAL A 88 -9.07 5.42 -1.08
CA VAL A 88 -9.05 6.81 -0.62
C VAL A 88 -10.44 7.41 -0.77
N VAL A 89 -10.79 8.38 0.08
CA VAL A 89 -11.98 9.18 -0.11
C VAL A 89 -11.84 10.12 -1.31
N GLU A 90 -12.95 10.61 -1.82
CA GLU A 90 -12.96 11.62 -2.89
C GLU A 90 -12.12 12.84 -2.51
N ALA A 91 -11.59 13.52 -3.53
CA ALA A 91 -10.77 14.72 -3.33
C ALA A 91 -11.51 15.88 -2.63
N GLY A 92 -12.85 15.90 -2.73
CA GLY A 92 -13.64 17.01 -2.28
C GLY A 92 -13.45 18.24 -3.15
N GLU A 93 -13.45 19.43 -2.55
CA GLU A 93 -13.35 20.68 -3.31
C GLU A 93 -11.92 20.94 -3.78
N ARG A 94 -11.74 20.94 -5.12
CA ARG A 94 -10.41 21.05 -5.75
C ARG A 94 -9.68 22.37 -5.44
N SER A 95 -10.42 23.44 -5.12
CA SER A 95 -9.83 24.72 -4.72
C SER A 95 -9.03 24.69 -3.41
N HIS A 96 -9.22 23.64 -2.60
CA HIS A 96 -8.47 23.43 -1.36
C HIS A 96 -7.12 22.73 -1.58
N TRP A 97 -6.81 22.33 -2.82
CA TRP A 97 -5.56 21.65 -3.15
C TRP A 97 -4.60 22.60 -3.87
N HIS A 98 -3.29 22.37 -3.70
CA HIS A 98 -2.25 23.13 -4.42
C HIS A 98 -2.20 22.82 -5.92
N GLY A 99 -2.99 21.82 -6.39
CA GLY A 99 -3.05 21.39 -7.78
C GLY A 99 -4.00 20.21 -7.93
N ASP A 100 -3.69 19.27 -8.81
CA ASP A 100 -4.48 18.03 -8.89
C ASP A 100 -4.22 17.17 -7.66
N PRO A 101 -5.27 16.80 -6.87
CA PRO A 101 -5.13 15.96 -5.68
C PRO A 101 -4.55 14.58 -5.96
N PHE A 102 -4.65 14.08 -7.18
CA PHE A 102 -4.08 12.80 -7.61
C PHE A 102 -2.73 12.96 -8.35
N GLN A 103 -2.08 14.10 -8.21
CA GLN A 103 -0.72 14.33 -8.65
C GLN A 103 0.12 14.78 -7.45
N MET A 104 0.93 13.88 -6.91
CA MET A 104 1.76 14.19 -5.75
C MET A 104 2.70 15.37 -6.07
N GLN A 105 2.70 16.35 -5.18
CA GLN A 105 3.55 17.54 -5.27
C GLN A 105 4.43 17.64 -4.02
N GLU A 106 5.65 18.12 -4.20
CA GLU A 106 6.51 18.51 -3.10
C GLU A 106 6.64 20.03 -3.08
N ILE A 107 6.23 20.65 -1.98
CA ILE A 107 6.28 22.10 -1.77
C ILE A 107 6.92 22.35 -0.42
N ASP A 108 8.04 23.06 -0.40
CA ASP A 108 8.80 23.40 0.82
C ASP A 108 9.13 22.18 1.69
N GLY A 109 9.44 21.04 1.05
CA GLY A 109 9.79 19.78 1.73
C GLY A 109 8.59 19.01 2.29
N MET A 110 7.36 19.44 2.00
CA MET A 110 6.12 18.77 2.36
C MET A 110 5.49 18.11 1.12
N LEU A 111 4.95 16.91 1.29
CA LEU A 111 4.26 16.17 0.24
C LEU A 111 2.76 16.41 0.30
N TYR A 112 2.18 16.75 -0.84
CA TYR A 112 0.74 17.00 -1.01
C TYR A 112 0.17 16.04 -2.05
N GLY A 113 -0.98 15.43 -1.72
CA GLY A 113 -1.72 14.54 -2.61
C GLY A 113 -2.70 13.68 -1.83
N ARG A 114 -3.80 13.27 -2.45
CA ARG A 114 -4.79 12.38 -1.84
C ARG A 114 -4.15 10.99 -1.61
N GLY A 115 -4.16 10.53 -0.34
CA GLY A 115 -3.55 9.26 0.05
C GLY A 115 -2.06 9.36 0.44
N VAL A 116 -1.41 10.54 0.32
CA VAL A 116 -0.01 10.71 0.78
C VAL A 116 0.14 10.41 2.26
N ASN A 117 -0.79 10.85 3.09
CA ASN A 117 -0.78 10.64 4.54
C ASN A 117 -1.73 9.53 4.98
N ASP A 118 -2.79 9.28 4.22
CA ASP A 118 -3.86 8.34 4.53
C ASP A 118 -4.28 7.59 3.26
N ASP A 119 -3.75 6.36 3.03
CA ASP A 119 -2.77 5.63 3.84
C ASP A 119 -1.61 5.10 2.97
N LYS A 120 -1.51 5.50 1.66
CA LYS A 120 -0.51 5.02 0.70
C LYS A 120 0.94 5.31 1.15
N GLY A 121 1.16 6.47 1.79
CA GLY A 121 2.47 6.83 2.35
C GLY A 121 2.89 5.92 3.50
N PRO A 122 2.11 5.81 4.58
CA PRO A 122 2.39 4.88 5.68
C PRO A 122 2.51 3.42 5.23
N LEU A 123 1.65 2.96 4.30
CA LEU A 123 1.75 1.62 3.69
C LEU A 123 3.13 1.39 3.07
N LEU A 124 3.60 2.30 2.22
CA LEU A 124 4.93 2.18 1.61
C LEU A 124 6.06 2.34 2.64
N ALA A 125 5.91 3.20 3.63
CA ALA A 125 6.90 3.31 4.70
C ALA A 125 7.07 1.98 5.44
N ALA A 126 5.97 1.28 5.74
CA ALA A 126 5.99 -0.06 6.33
C ALA A 126 6.67 -1.08 5.40
N LEU A 127 6.33 -1.10 4.09
CA LEU A 127 6.94 -1.98 3.11
C LEU A 127 8.46 -1.79 3.04
N TYR A 128 8.92 -0.53 2.99
CA TYR A 128 10.33 -0.19 2.93
C TYR A 128 11.07 -0.49 4.24
N ALA A 129 10.41 -0.38 5.38
CA ALA A 129 10.95 -0.83 6.66
C ALA A 129 11.15 -2.36 6.67
N MET A 130 10.18 -3.13 6.17
CA MET A 130 10.31 -4.58 6.00
C MET A 130 11.45 -4.93 5.03
N ALA A 131 11.59 -4.19 3.91
CA ALA A 131 12.68 -4.40 2.96
C ALA A 131 14.05 -4.16 3.60
N ARG A 132 14.16 -3.19 4.49
CA ARG A 132 15.38 -2.94 5.27
C ARG A 132 15.70 -4.11 6.21
N ILE A 133 14.72 -4.61 6.96
CA ILE A 133 14.88 -5.78 7.84
C ILE A 133 15.42 -6.97 7.04
N ARG A 134 14.82 -7.23 5.86
CA ARG A 134 15.25 -8.29 4.95
C ARG A 134 16.69 -8.10 4.46
N GLN A 135 17.05 -6.91 4.02
CA GLN A 135 18.41 -6.60 3.51
C GLN A 135 19.48 -6.71 4.60
N GLU A 136 19.14 -6.35 5.83
CA GLU A 136 20.05 -6.51 6.98
C GLU A 136 20.21 -7.97 7.42
N GLY A 137 19.43 -8.90 6.86
CA GLY A 137 19.47 -10.32 7.20
C GLY A 137 19.10 -10.59 8.66
N ARG A 138 18.20 -9.80 9.21
CA ARG A 138 17.76 -9.95 10.60
C ARG A 138 16.92 -11.21 10.76
N THR A 139 17.17 -11.94 11.83
CA THR A 139 16.32 -13.05 12.24
C THR A 139 15.00 -12.50 12.78
N LEU A 140 13.89 -12.98 12.25
CA LEU A 140 12.56 -12.68 12.75
C LEU A 140 12.14 -13.74 13.76
N TYR A 141 11.52 -13.32 14.87
CA TYR A 141 10.85 -14.24 15.82
C TYR A 141 9.47 -14.62 15.32
N HIS A 142 8.80 -13.70 14.63
CA HIS A 142 7.52 -13.90 13.97
C HIS A 142 7.59 -13.36 12.54
N PRO A 143 6.95 -13.99 11.57
CA PRO A 143 6.76 -13.40 10.23
C PRO A 143 6.03 -12.06 10.31
N ILE A 144 6.18 -11.24 9.30
CA ILE A 144 5.45 -9.98 9.18
C ILE A 144 4.56 -10.06 7.93
N ARG A 145 3.29 -9.72 8.08
CA ARG A 145 2.35 -9.56 6.97
C ARG A 145 1.90 -8.10 6.91
N LEU A 146 2.21 -7.41 5.83
CA LEU A 146 1.69 -6.10 5.53
C LEU A 146 0.44 -6.27 4.67
N ILE A 147 -0.71 -5.97 5.23
CA ILE A 147 -2.04 -6.24 4.67
C ILE A 147 -2.63 -4.91 4.24
N ALA A 148 -2.97 -4.78 2.97
CA ALA A 148 -3.55 -3.57 2.40
C ALA A 148 -4.98 -3.84 1.92
N GLY A 149 -5.96 -3.22 2.57
CA GLY A 149 -7.37 -3.31 2.23
C GLY A 149 -7.79 -2.35 1.14
N GLY A 150 -8.95 -2.62 0.54
CA GLY A 150 -9.54 -1.78 -0.51
C GLY A 150 -10.87 -1.13 -0.13
N ALA A 151 -11.29 -1.16 1.13
CA ALA A 151 -12.56 -0.60 1.59
C ALA A 151 -12.51 -0.09 3.04
N GLU A 152 -11.35 0.42 3.46
CA GLU A 152 -11.17 0.94 4.82
C GLU A 152 -12.00 2.18 5.05
N GLU A 153 -11.97 3.10 4.09
CA GLU A 153 -12.67 4.39 4.11
C GLU A 153 -14.20 4.26 3.97
N THR A 154 -14.72 3.04 3.85
CA THR A 154 -16.14 2.81 3.58
C THR A 154 -16.77 1.76 4.49
N THR A 155 -16.56 0.47 4.23
CA THR A 155 -17.36 -0.63 4.82
C THR A 155 -16.55 -1.63 5.62
N TRP A 156 -15.22 -1.64 5.51
CA TRP A 156 -14.32 -2.62 6.11
C TRP A 156 -14.49 -4.07 5.60
N GLU A 157 -15.34 -4.32 4.63
CA GLU A 157 -15.54 -5.64 3.99
C GLU A 157 -14.21 -6.30 3.56
N CYS A 158 -13.21 -5.49 3.20
CA CYS A 158 -11.89 -5.97 2.83
C CYS A 158 -11.21 -6.75 3.96
N MET A 159 -11.29 -6.28 5.19
CA MET A 159 -10.69 -6.93 6.35
C MET A 159 -11.52 -8.13 6.81
N GLU A 160 -12.85 -8.03 6.78
CA GLU A 160 -13.72 -9.16 7.06
C GLU A 160 -13.38 -10.34 6.12
N HIS A 161 -13.35 -10.09 4.80
CA HIS A 161 -12.99 -11.10 3.81
C HIS A 161 -11.57 -11.65 4.03
N TYR A 162 -10.59 -10.79 4.31
CA TYR A 162 -9.22 -11.24 4.55
C TYR A 162 -9.12 -12.20 5.72
N PHE A 163 -9.69 -11.87 6.89
CA PHE A 163 -9.59 -12.68 8.10
C PHE A 163 -10.49 -13.92 8.08
N GLU A 164 -11.56 -13.95 7.31
CA GLU A 164 -12.33 -15.16 7.05
C GLU A 164 -11.52 -16.23 6.30
N HIS A 165 -10.61 -15.79 5.42
CA HIS A 165 -9.77 -16.68 4.60
C HIS A 165 -8.35 -16.87 5.17
N ASN A 166 -7.95 -16.09 6.16
CA ASN A 166 -6.63 -16.15 6.83
C ASN A 166 -6.77 -15.93 8.34
N PRO A 167 -7.41 -16.84 9.06
CA PRO A 167 -7.61 -16.73 10.51
C PRO A 167 -6.30 -16.73 11.31
#